data_a0623ce034eabb3ffb35e204407fb17b
#
_entry.id   a0623ce034eabb3ffb35e204407fb17b
#
_cell.length_a   1.000
_cell.length_b   1.000
_cell.length_c   1.000
_cell.angle_alpha   90.00
_cell.angle_beta   90.00
_cell.angle_gamma   90.00
#
_symmetry.space_group_name_H-M   'P 1'
#
loop_
_entity.id
_entity.type
_entity.pdbx_description
1 polymer ?
#
loop_
_entity_poly.entity_id
_entity_poly.type
_entity_poly.pdbx_seq_one_letter_code
_entity_poly.pdbx_strand_id
1 'polypeptide(L)'
;LLEAIWLLTGGKSFRGGKDAELVRRGETFAVLEAVTQRTQQEDQEPDEPANVRITVGTPDAQRPGRYASVNGSPPKRAAGLAGSFPAVVFDPGHLSLVKGAPEGRRRFLDAALCQLYPGYLATYRRYVRALQQKNALLRHSAGGTERPWAEKCALLEVLNVELAAQGEAIQKRRREYLALLTPLACANYAELSHGAERMAVRYAAQFEPGGLSALLKQRQNEELRAGQSLCGIHREDVELLLDDQPAKVFASQGQQRSVVLSLKMAEAAAAARITGEHPVLLLD
;
A
#
# COMPACT_ATOMS: atom_id res chain seq x y z
N LEU A 1 9.93 -11.34 -16.29
CA LEU A 1 11.14 -10.89 -15.59
C LEU A 1 10.83 -9.72 -14.65
N LEU A 2 10.22 -8.62 -15.10
CA LEU A 2 9.89 -7.44 -14.28
C LEU A 2 9.08 -7.79 -13.03
N GLU A 3 8.08 -8.66 -13.18
CA GLU A 3 7.28 -9.13 -12.06
C GLU A 3 8.11 -9.94 -11.05
N ALA A 4 9.05 -10.76 -11.52
CA ALA A 4 9.95 -11.50 -10.64
C ALA A 4 10.84 -10.55 -9.83
N ILE A 5 11.40 -9.51 -10.46
CA ILE A 5 12.18 -8.48 -9.77
C ILE A 5 11.30 -7.72 -8.75
N TRP A 6 10.07 -7.36 -9.12
CA TRP A 6 9.14 -6.70 -8.21
C TRP A 6 8.84 -7.55 -6.96
N LEU A 7 8.79 -8.87 -7.07
CA LEU A 7 8.54 -9.74 -5.92
C LEU A 7 9.64 -9.65 -4.84
N LEU A 8 10.85 -9.21 -5.19
CA LEU A 8 11.94 -8.97 -4.24
C LEU A 8 11.61 -7.86 -3.23
N THR A 9 10.71 -6.94 -3.57
CA THR A 9 10.19 -5.92 -2.63
C THR A 9 9.37 -6.51 -1.48
N GLY A 10 9.02 -7.80 -1.54
CA GLY A 10 8.04 -8.44 -0.65
C GLY A 10 6.58 -8.11 -0.99
N GLY A 11 6.34 -7.26 -1.99
CA GLY A 11 5.02 -6.86 -2.48
C GLY A 11 4.26 -7.98 -3.18
N LYS A 12 2.96 -7.78 -3.43
CA LYS A 12 2.15 -8.66 -4.28
C LYS A 12 2.41 -8.34 -5.76
N SER A 13 2.04 -9.27 -6.67
CA SER A 13 2.06 -9.00 -8.10
C SER A 13 1.39 -7.65 -8.43
N PHE A 14 2.04 -6.82 -9.22
CA PHE A 14 1.47 -5.55 -9.68
C PHE A 14 0.39 -5.78 -10.76
N ARG A 15 0.40 -6.91 -11.44
CA ARG A 15 -0.63 -7.31 -12.40
C ARG A 15 -1.92 -7.79 -11.76
N GLY A 16 -1.99 -7.85 -10.42
CA GLY A 16 -3.22 -8.12 -9.65
C GLY A 16 -3.63 -9.59 -9.56
N GLY A 17 -2.84 -10.53 -10.08
CA GLY A 17 -3.09 -11.96 -10.01
C GLY A 17 -2.93 -12.57 -8.61
N LYS A 18 -3.44 -13.79 -8.43
CA LYS A 18 -3.19 -14.60 -7.22
C LYS A 18 -1.77 -15.14 -7.27
N ASP A 19 -1.14 -15.34 -6.10
CA ASP A 19 0.21 -15.92 -6.01
C ASP A 19 0.33 -17.26 -6.79
N ALA A 20 -0.73 -18.07 -6.81
CA ALA A 20 -0.78 -19.33 -7.57
C ALA A 20 -0.61 -19.15 -9.09
N GLU A 21 -0.98 -17.99 -9.64
CA GLU A 21 -0.86 -17.71 -11.08
C GLU A 21 0.59 -17.41 -11.51
N LEU A 22 1.49 -17.18 -10.54
CA LEU A 22 2.92 -17.03 -10.75
C LEU A 22 3.62 -18.40 -10.96
N VAL A 23 2.93 -19.48 -10.67
CA VAL A 23 3.43 -20.84 -10.81
C VAL A 23 3.03 -21.39 -12.19
N ARG A 24 3.98 -22.06 -12.86
CA ARG A 24 3.73 -22.71 -14.14
C ARG A 24 2.58 -23.72 -14.04
N ARG A 25 1.70 -23.75 -15.03
CA ARG A 25 0.58 -24.71 -15.05
C ARG A 25 1.10 -26.14 -14.96
N GLY A 26 0.53 -26.92 -14.06
CA GLY A 26 0.93 -28.31 -13.77
C GLY A 26 1.97 -28.43 -12.67
N GLU A 27 2.59 -27.32 -12.22
CA GLU A 27 3.53 -27.33 -11.12
C GLU A 27 2.86 -26.88 -9.81
N THR A 28 3.41 -27.31 -8.68
CA THR A 28 2.87 -26.94 -7.35
C THR A 28 3.59 -25.76 -6.73
N PHE A 29 4.80 -25.42 -7.21
CA PHE A 29 5.57 -24.27 -6.72
C PHE A 29 6.47 -23.68 -7.81
N ALA A 30 6.89 -22.43 -7.57
CA ALA A 30 7.92 -21.75 -8.33
C ALA A 30 9.00 -21.21 -7.37
N VAL A 31 10.23 -21.14 -7.84
CA VAL A 31 11.36 -20.57 -7.12
C VAL A 31 11.94 -19.41 -7.91
N LEU A 32 12.21 -18.32 -7.21
CA LEU A 32 12.92 -17.17 -7.73
C LEU A 32 14.17 -16.97 -6.88
N GLU A 33 15.30 -16.86 -7.52
CA GLU A 33 16.59 -16.59 -6.89
C GLU A 33 17.19 -15.33 -7.48
N ALA A 34 17.72 -14.49 -6.62
CA ALA A 34 18.37 -13.25 -6.99
C ALA A 34 19.54 -12.95 -6.07
N VAL A 35 20.55 -12.29 -6.61
CA VAL A 35 21.61 -11.65 -5.84
C VAL A 35 21.33 -10.15 -5.88
N THR A 36 21.23 -9.53 -4.72
CA THR A 36 21.03 -8.09 -4.59
C THR A 36 22.25 -7.48 -3.93
N GLN A 37 22.72 -6.34 -4.43
CA GLN A 37 23.80 -5.57 -3.86
C GLN A 37 23.42 -4.11 -3.87
N ARG A 38 23.71 -3.38 -2.78
CA ARG A 38 23.50 -1.94 -2.73
C ARG A 38 24.56 -1.23 -3.57
N THR A 39 24.13 -0.18 -4.27
CA THR A 39 25.07 0.69 -5.00
C THR A 39 25.82 1.53 -3.99
N GLN A 40 27.14 1.58 -4.11
CA GLN A 40 28.02 2.36 -3.22
C GLN A 40 27.75 3.86 -3.30
N GLN A 41 27.79 4.55 -2.17
CA GLN A 41 28.18 5.95 -2.08
C GLN A 41 29.70 6.00 -2.03
N GLU A 42 30.33 7.01 -2.63
CA GLU A 42 31.78 7.08 -2.94
C GLU A 42 32.76 6.81 -1.78
N ASP A 43 32.29 6.79 -0.51
CA ASP A 43 33.13 6.63 0.68
C ASP A 43 32.78 5.43 1.59
N GLN A 44 31.97 4.47 1.12
CA GLN A 44 31.59 3.31 1.94
C GLN A 44 32.12 1.99 1.38
N GLU A 45 32.55 1.07 2.27
CA GLU A 45 32.88 -0.29 1.86
C GLU A 45 31.65 -0.97 1.23
N PRO A 46 31.85 -1.81 0.17
CA PRO A 46 30.75 -2.49 -0.50
C PRO A 46 29.99 -3.39 0.48
N ASP A 47 28.67 -3.20 0.56
CA ASP A 47 27.83 -4.18 1.25
C ASP A 47 27.99 -5.56 0.61
N GLU A 48 28.06 -6.61 1.44
CA GLU A 48 28.10 -7.97 0.93
C GLU A 48 26.83 -8.28 0.12
N PRO A 49 26.96 -8.94 -1.05
CA PRO A 49 25.81 -9.33 -1.84
C PRO A 49 24.85 -10.21 -1.03
N ALA A 50 23.57 -9.90 -1.06
CA ALA A 50 22.54 -10.69 -0.41
C ALA A 50 21.91 -11.68 -1.42
N ASN A 51 21.96 -12.97 -1.09
CA ASN A 51 21.27 -14.02 -1.84
C ASN A 51 19.83 -14.11 -1.36
N VAL A 52 18.88 -13.73 -2.20
CA VAL A 52 17.45 -13.78 -1.91
C VAL A 52 16.81 -14.93 -2.67
N ARG A 53 16.11 -15.81 -1.96
CA ARG A 53 15.32 -16.90 -2.55
C ARG A 53 13.87 -16.73 -2.14
N ILE A 54 12.96 -16.65 -3.13
CA ILE A 54 11.53 -16.61 -2.93
C ILE A 54 10.91 -17.89 -3.47
N THR A 55 10.11 -18.56 -2.64
CA THR A 55 9.30 -19.72 -3.04
C THR A 55 7.84 -19.31 -3.05
N VAL A 56 7.14 -19.59 -4.14
CA VAL A 56 5.71 -19.38 -4.34
C VAL A 56 5.04 -20.73 -4.43
N GLY A 57 4.21 -21.11 -3.47
CA GLY A 57 3.46 -22.35 -3.46
C GLY A 57 1.99 -22.13 -3.82
N THR A 58 1.44 -23.02 -4.65
CA THR A 58 -0.01 -23.11 -4.91
C THR A 58 -0.75 -23.58 -3.66
N PRO A 59 -2.10 -23.57 -3.63
CA PRO A 59 -2.86 -24.14 -2.53
C PRO A 59 -2.53 -25.62 -2.24
N ASP A 60 -2.19 -26.38 -3.29
CA ASP A 60 -1.87 -27.81 -3.22
C ASP A 60 -0.40 -28.09 -2.88
N ALA A 61 0.42 -27.06 -2.77
CA ALA A 61 1.83 -27.20 -2.41
C ALA A 61 1.98 -27.63 -0.94
N GLN A 62 3.05 -28.33 -0.62
CA GLN A 62 3.41 -28.67 0.76
C GLN A 62 3.48 -27.41 1.67
N ARG A 63 3.82 -26.27 1.10
CA ARG A 63 3.86 -24.97 1.78
C ARG A 63 3.18 -23.88 0.93
N PRO A 64 1.85 -23.70 1.06
CA PRO A 64 1.12 -22.70 0.29
C PRO A 64 1.50 -21.26 0.60
N GLY A 65 1.50 -20.38 -0.43
CA GLY A 65 1.80 -18.96 -0.33
C GLY A 65 3.25 -18.63 -0.61
N ARG A 66 3.66 -17.38 -0.30
CA ARG A 66 5.01 -16.88 -0.60
C ARG A 66 5.90 -16.83 0.64
N TYR A 67 7.08 -17.39 0.49
CA TYR A 67 8.13 -17.41 1.51
C TYR A 67 9.44 -16.94 0.91
N ALA A 68 10.25 -16.30 1.73
CA ALA A 68 11.58 -15.84 1.33
C ALA A 68 12.62 -16.22 2.38
N SER A 69 13.82 -16.48 1.92
CA SER A 69 15.03 -16.59 2.72
C SER A 69 16.09 -15.64 2.18
N VAL A 70 16.91 -15.09 3.07
CA VAL A 70 18.04 -14.23 2.73
C VAL A 70 19.27 -14.89 3.31
N ASN A 71 20.32 -15.04 2.50
CA ASN A 71 21.60 -15.66 2.86
C ASN A 71 21.43 -17.01 3.58
N GLY A 72 20.55 -17.88 3.05
CA GLY A 72 20.29 -19.19 3.62
C GLY A 72 19.52 -19.23 4.95
N SER A 73 19.02 -18.08 5.43
CA SER A 73 18.21 -18.02 6.66
C SER A 73 16.92 -18.84 6.53
N PRO A 74 16.32 -19.31 7.64
CA PRO A 74 15.04 -20.01 7.58
C PRO A 74 13.96 -19.22 6.88
N PRO A 75 13.18 -19.85 5.97
CA PRO A 75 12.17 -19.13 5.17
C PRO A 75 11.08 -18.50 6.03
N LYS A 76 10.85 -17.19 5.86
CA LYS A 76 9.77 -16.41 6.47
C LYS A 76 8.75 -16.01 5.39
N ARG A 77 7.59 -15.47 5.77
CA ARG A 77 6.65 -14.89 4.79
C ARG A 77 7.35 -13.82 3.96
N ALA A 78 7.22 -13.86 2.62
CA ALA A 78 7.93 -12.96 1.70
C ALA A 78 7.69 -11.47 1.98
N ALA A 79 6.56 -11.12 2.58
CA ALA A 79 6.30 -9.74 3.04
C ALA A 79 7.30 -9.25 4.12
N GLY A 80 8.13 -10.12 4.68
CA GLY A 80 9.26 -9.75 5.55
C GLY A 80 10.44 -9.13 4.78
N LEU A 81 10.45 -9.22 3.43
CA LEU A 81 11.42 -8.53 2.57
C LEU A 81 11.12 -7.03 2.41
N ALA A 82 9.97 -6.55 2.89
CA ALA A 82 9.61 -5.14 2.74
C ALA A 82 10.73 -4.23 3.30
N GLY A 83 11.22 -3.33 2.46
CA GLY A 83 12.34 -2.44 2.76
C GLY A 83 13.74 -2.98 2.44
N SER A 84 13.89 -4.27 2.09
CA SER A 84 15.20 -4.83 1.74
C SER A 84 15.60 -4.55 0.28
N PHE A 85 14.63 -4.32 -0.59
CA PHE A 85 14.84 -4.05 -2.01
C PHE A 85 13.81 -3.01 -2.48
N PRO A 86 14.13 -1.71 -2.42
CA PRO A 86 13.22 -0.66 -2.89
C PRO A 86 13.15 -0.68 -4.42
N ALA A 87 11.92 -0.75 -4.95
CA ALA A 87 11.67 -0.68 -6.38
C ALA A 87 10.40 0.13 -6.68
N VAL A 88 10.37 0.78 -7.82
CA VAL A 88 9.21 1.51 -8.36
C VAL A 88 8.87 0.94 -9.72
N VAL A 89 7.64 0.46 -9.87
CA VAL A 89 7.15 -0.07 -11.15
C VAL A 89 6.33 0.98 -11.88
N PHE A 90 6.58 1.10 -13.18
CA PHE A 90 5.79 1.88 -14.14
C PHE A 90 4.99 0.88 -14.99
N ASP A 91 3.70 0.83 -14.77
CA ASP A 91 2.76 -0.10 -15.42
C ASP A 91 1.61 0.69 -16.07
N PRO A 92 1.18 0.37 -17.30
CA PRO A 92 0.04 1.05 -17.94
C PRO A 92 -1.24 1.02 -17.12
N GLY A 93 -1.43 -0.01 -16.27
CA GLY A 93 -2.55 -0.12 -15.34
C GLY A 93 -2.60 0.98 -14.28
N HIS A 94 -1.49 1.69 -14.05
CA HIS A 94 -1.44 2.83 -13.14
C HIS A 94 -2.30 4.03 -13.58
N LEU A 95 -2.81 4.06 -14.81
CA LEU A 95 -3.86 5.03 -15.20
C LEU A 95 -5.10 4.93 -14.30
N SER A 96 -5.32 3.78 -13.67
CA SER A 96 -6.34 3.60 -12.64
C SER A 96 -6.14 4.46 -11.39
N LEU A 97 -4.95 5.00 -11.14
CA LEU A 97 -4.71 5.97 -10.06
C LEU A 97 -5.50 7.26 -10.27
N VAL A 98 -5.68 7.69 -11.52
CA VAL A 98 -6.47 8.87 -11.86
C VAL A 98 -7.95 8.51 -11.99
N LYS A 99 -8.29 7.53 -12.84
CA LYS A 99 -9.69 7.18 -13.18
C LYS A 99 -10.38 6.28 -12.16
N GLY A 100 -9.62 5.47 -11.46
CA GLY A 100 -10.13 4.41 -10.59
C GLY A 100 -10.75 4.88 -9.28
N ALA A 101 -11.17 3.90 -8.50
CA ALA A 101 -11.69 4.11 -7.16
C ALA A 101 -10.58 4.51 -6.16
N PRO A 102 -10.93 5.13 -5.04
CA PRO A 102 -10.01 5.52 -3.96
C PRO A 102 -9.10 4.38 -3.46
N GLU A 103 -9.57 3.14 -3.55
CA GLU A 103 -8.81 1.95 -3.13
C GLU A 103 -7.47 1.84 -3.86
N GLY A 104 -7.43 2.12 -5.18
CA GLY A 104 -6.20 2.09 -5.98
C GLY A 104 -5.16 3.09 -5.46
N ARG A 105 -5.59 4.33 -5.16
CA ARG A 105 -4.72 5.38 -4.62
C ARG A 105 -4.23 5.08 -3.21
N ARG A 106 -5.10 4.54 -2.34
CA ARG A 106 -4.66 4.06 -1.01
C ARG A 106 -3.64 2.95 -1.13
N ARG A 107 -3.88 1.98 -2.03
CA ARG A 107 -2.95 0.87 -2.28
C ARG A 107 -1.59 1.36 -2.78
N PHE A 108 -1.57 2.37 -3.63
CA PHE A 108 -0.34 3.03 -4.08
C PHE A 108 0.46 3.61 -2.89
N LEU A 109 -0.18 4.40 -2.02
CA LEU A 109 0.47 4.93 -0.83
C LEU A 109 0.97 3.84 0.11
N ASP A 110 0.11 2.88 0.43
CA ASP A 110 0.43 1.83 1.39
C ASP A 110 1.54 0.90 0.87
N ALA A 111 1.62 0.67 -0.44
CA ALA A 111 2.71 -0.08 -1.05
C ALA A 111 4.06 0.62 -0.91
N ALA A 112 4.11 1.92 -1.19
CA ALA A 112 5.31 2.73 -0.99
C ALA A 112 5.72 2.77 0.50
N LEU A 113 4.77 3.05 1.39
CA LEU A 113 5.02 3.11 2.84
C LEU A 113 5.49 1.77 3.43
N CYS A 114 5.00 0.64 2.91
CA CYS A 114 5.47 -0.68 3.31
C CYS A 114 6.94 -0.91 2.96
N GLN A 115 7.42 -0.35 1.84
CA GLN A 115 8.82 -0.47 1.43
C GLN A 115 9.73 0.51 2.19
N LEU A 116 9.23 1.70 2.50
CA LEU A 116 10.05 2.80 3.00
C LEU A 116 10.13 2.89 4.52
N TYR A 117 9.12 2.38 5.23
CA TYR A 117 9.05 2.54 6.69
C TYR A 117 8.99 1.19 7.42
N PRO A 118 10.06 0.82 8.16
CA PRO A 118 10.04 -0.37 9.01
C PRO A 118 8.85 -0.34 9.97
N GLY A 119 8.15 -1.46 10.09
CA GLY A 119 7.00 -1.59 10.97
C GLY A 119 5.65 -1.13 10.38
N TYR A 120 5.62 -0.33 9.30
CA TYR A 120 4.35 0.09 8.68
C TYR A 120 3.46 -1.08 8.28
N LEU A 121 4.05 -2.11 7.65
CA LEU A 121 3.32 -3.32 7.26
C LEU A 121 2.68 -4.04 8.47
N ALA A 122 3.35 -4.07 9.61
CA ALA A 122 2.81 -4.68 10.83
C ALA A 122 1.60 -3.91 11.35
N THR A 123 1.70 -2.58 11.43
CA THR A 123 0.63 -1.65 11.79
C THR A 123 -0.57 -1.79 10.84
N TYR A 124 -0.31 -1.79 9.53
CA TYR A 124 -1.34 -1.95 8.50
C TYR A 124 -2.07 -3.30 8.61
N ARG A 125 -1.35 -4.40 8.85
CA ARG A 125 -1.95 -5.73 9.06
C ARG A 125 -2.82 -5.79 10.30
N ARG A 126 -2.41 -5.17 11.41
CA ARG A 126 -3.23 -5.07 12.62
C ARG A 126 -4.51 -4.33 12.33
N TYR A 127 -4.43 -3.17 11.67
CA TYR A 127 -5.60 -2.39 11.27
C TYR A 127 -6.57 -3.21 10.41
N VAL A 128 -6.07 -3.85 9.35
CA VAL A 128 -6.90 -4.66 8.45
C VAL A 128 -7.56 -5.82 9.17
N ARG A 129 -6.84 -6.50 10.08
CA ARG A 129 -7.40 -7.59 10.90
C ARG A 129 -8.52 -7.09 11.82
N ALA A 130 -8.28 -6.00 12.55
CA ALA A 130 -9.31 -5.40 13.42
C ALA A 130 -10.54 -4.96 12.61
N LEU A 131 -10.34 -4.37 11.43
CA LEU A 131 -11.41 -3.98 10.51
C LEU A 131 -12.23 -5.19 10.03
N GLN A 132 -11.57 -6.28 9.66
CA GLN A 132 -12.24 -7.52 9.24
C GLN A 132 -13.08 -8.11 10.37
N GLN A 133 -12.52 -8.16 11.58
CA GLN A 133 -13.23 -8.65 12.77
C GLN A 133 -14.44 -7.76 13.13
N LYS A 134 -14.25 -6.42 13.09
CA LYS A 134 -15.34 -5.47 13.30
C LYS A 134 -16.45 -5.66 12.27
N ASN A 135 -16.11 -5.75 10.99
CA ASN A 135 -17.09 -5.93 9.92
C ASN A 135 -17.81 -7.30 10.05
N ALA A 136 -17.13 -8.36 10.48
CA ALA A 136 -17.76 -9.64 10.77
C ALA A 136 -18.76 -9.50 11.92
N LEU A 137 -18.37 -8.85 13.01
CA LEU A 137 -19.23 -8.61 14.18
C LEU A 137 -20.45 -7.74 13.82
N LEU A 138 -20.29 -6.71 12.99
CA LEU A 138 -21.38 -5.86 12.53
C LEU A 138 -22.39 -6.62 11.65
N ARG A 139 -21.93 -7.48 10.74
CA ARG A 139 -22.80 -8.29 9.84
C ARG A 139 -23.65 -9.32 10.57
N HIS A 140 -23.12 -10.00 11.57
CA HIS A 140 -23.84 -11.02 12.35
C HIS A 140 -24.99 -10.44 13.19
N SER A 141 -25.17 -9.12 13.19
CA SER A 141 -26.32 -8.46 13.82
C SER A 141 -27.61 -8.55 13.01
N ALA A 142 -27.51 -8.94 11.73
CA ALA A 142 -28.66 -9.06 10.83
C ALA A 142 -29.21 -10.47 10.69
N GLY A 143 -28.61 -11.49 11.32
CA GLY A 143 -28.92 -12.91 11.04
C GLY A 143 -28.79 -13.88 12.21
N GLY A 144 -29.48 -13.70 13.32
CA GLY A 144 -30.13 -14.79 14.05
C GLY A 144 -29.35 -15.71 15.02
N THR A 145 -28.07 -15.53 15.30
CA THR A 145 -27.41 -16.13 16.49
C THR A 145 -26.85 -15.01 17.36
N GLU A 146 -27.72 -14.48 18.21
CA GLU A 146 -27.42 -13.25 18.93
C GLU A 146 -26.51 -13.51 20.12
N ARG A 147 -25.28 -13.02 20.02
CA ARG A 147 -24.50 -12.70 21.21
C ARG A 147 -25.27 -11.65 22.03
N PRO A 148 -25.22 -11.74 23.37
CA PRO A 148 -25.80 -10.70 24.21
C PRO A 148 -25.30 -9.31 23.79
N TRP A 149 -26.21 -8.35 23.73
CA TRP A 149 -25.92 -6.99 23.28
C TRP A 149 -24.73 -6.34 24.01
N ALA A 150 -24.65 -6.56 25.34
CA ALA A 150 -23.54 -6.06 26.17
C ALA A 150 -22.18 -6.63 25.74
N GLU A 151 -22.10 -7.94 25.44
CA GLU A 151 -20.87 -8.58 24.96
C GLU A 151 -20.46 -8.02 23.58
N LYS A 152 -21.42 -7.82 22.71
CA LYS A 152 -21.19 -7.24 21.40
C LYS A 152 -20.64 -5.81 21.49
N CYS A 153 -21.22 -4.97 22.33
CA CYS A 153 -20.75 -3.61 22.56
C CYS A 153 -19.33 -3.60 23.12
N ALA A 154 -19.02 -4.48 24.08
CA ALA A 154 -17.67 -4.60 24.64
C ALA A 154 -16.64 -5.02 23.58
N LEU A 155 -16.97 -5.98 22.71
CA LEU A 155 -16.08 -6.38 21.61
C LEU A 155 -15.88 -5.27 20.57
N LEU A 156 -16.94 -4.51 20.24
CA LEU A 156 -16.83 -3.37 19.35
C LEU A 156 -15.91 -2.28 19.94
N GLU A 157 -15.99 -2.05 21.23
CA GLU A 157 -15.14 -1.07 21.92
C GLU A 157 -13.65 -1.46 21.83
N VAL A 158 -13.31 -2.73 22.13
CA VAL A 158 -11.95 -3.27 22.00
C VAL A 158 -11.44 -3.12 20.57
N LEU A 159 -12.25 -3.47 19.55
CA LEU A 159 -11.88 -3.34 18.16
C LEU A 159 -11.74 -1.89 17.73
N ASN A 160 -12.56 -0.97 18.24
CA ASN A 160 -12.46 0.45 17.98
C ASN A 160 -11.19 1.06 18.58
N VAL A 161 -10.75 0.64 19.75
CA VAL A 161 -9.47 1.04 20.36
C VAL A 161 -8.31 0.65 19.46
N GLU A 162 -8.28 -0.61 18.99
CA GLU A 162 -7.23 -1.08 18.09
C GLU A 162 -7.26 -0.35 16.74
N LEU A 163 -8.44 -0.15 16.15
CA LEU A 163 -8.63 0.59 14.90
C LEU A 163 -8.17 2.04 15.04
N ALA A 164 -8.48 2.70 16.16
CA ALA A 164 -8.05 4.06 16.41
C ALA A 164 -6.52 4.14 16.50
N ALA A 165 -5.90 3.32 17.32
CA ALA A 165 -4.44 3.32 17.53
C ALA A 165 -3.68 3.06 16.21
N GLN A 166 -4.06 2.02 15.46
CA GLN A 166 -3.38 1.68 14.22
C GLN A 166 -3.74 2.65 13.08
N GLY A 167 -5.00 3.11 13.02
CA GLY A 167 -5.47 4.07 12.01
C GLY A 167 -4.78 5.42 12.11
N GLU A 168 -4.62 5.96 13.32
CA GLU A 168 -3.88 7.21 13.58
C GLU A 168 -2.41 7.09 13.14
N ALA A 169 -1.76 5.99 13.48
CA ALA A 169 -0.38 5.75 13.09
C ALA A 169 -0.22 5.68 11.56
N ILE A 170 -1.15 5.03 10.86
CA ILE A 170 -1.15 4.93 9.40
C ILE A 170 -1.43 6.30 8.78
N GLN A 171 -2.45 7.04 9.25
CA GLN A 171 -2.78 8.35 8.71
C GLN A 171 -1.60 9.33 8.86
N LYS A 172 -0.92 9.32 10.02
CA LYS A 172 0.28 10.12 10.25
C LYS A 172 1.34 9.85 9.17
N ARG A 173 1.66 8.58 8.91
CA ARG A 173 2.64 8.21 7.89
C ARG A 173 2.21 8.59 6.48
N ARG A 174 0.93 8.44 6.15
CA ARG A 174 0.40 8.88 4.85
C ARG A 174 0.53 10.40 4.68
N ARG A 175 0.22 11.20 5.71
CA ARG A 175 0.38 12.67 5.69
C ARG A 175 1.85 13.07 5.53
N GLU A 176 2.76 12.46 6.29
CA GLU A 176 4.21 12.71 6.20
C GLU A 176 4.74 12.40 4.80
N TYR A 177 4.36 11.25 4.25
CA TYR A 177 4.78 10.84 2.91
C TYR A 177 4.21 11.76 1.82
N LEU A 178 2.94 12.11 1.90
CA LEU A 178 2.31 13.04 0.95
C LEU A 178 2.90 14.45 1.02
N ALA A 179 3.33 14.91 2.19
CA ALA A 179 4.03 16.18 2.33
C ALA A 179 5.37 16.20 1.57
N LEU A 180 6.03 15.04 1.46
CA LEU A 180 7.25 14.88 0.65
C LEU A 180 6.92 14.64 -0.84
N LEU A 181 5.95 13.78 -1.14
CA LEU A 181 5.59 13.36 -2.51
C LEU A 181 4.98 14.49 -3.32
N THR A 182 4.06 15.27 -2.73
CA THR A 182 3.27 16.28 -3.44
C THR A 182 4.12 17.32 -4.15
N PRO A 183 5.08 18.02 -3.51
CA PRO A 183 5.89 19.02 -4.21
C PRO A 183 6.71 18.41 -5.35
N LEU A 184 7.20 17.17 -5.19
CA LEU A 184 7.93 16.46 -6.24
C LEU A 184 7.01 16.14 -7.43
N ALA A 185 5.81 15.63 -7.17
CA ALA A 185 4.85 15.31 -8.22
C ALA A 185 4.40 16.56 -8.97
N CYS A 186 4.14 17.66 -8.26
CA CYS A 186 3.76 18.94 -8.88
C CYS A 186 4.88 19.53 -9.75
N ALA A 187 6.13 19.46 -9.30
CA ALA A 187 7.28 19.91 -10.07
C ALA A 187 7.45 19.08 -11.36
N ASN A 188 7.42 17.75 -11.25
CA ASN A 188 7.49 16.85 -12.40
C ASN A 188 6.35 17.11 -13.39
N TYR A 189 5.13 17.37 -12.91
CA TYR A 189 4.01 17.68 -13.79
C TYR A 189 4.16 19.00 -14.50
N ALA A 190 4.64 20.03 -13.80
CA ALA A 190 4.91 21.35 -14.41
C ALA A 190 5.94 21.26 -15.55
N GLU A 191 6.98 20.44 -15.39
CA GLU A 191 7.95 20.18 -16.46
C GLU A 191 7.30 19.45 -17.64
N LEU A 192 6.53 18.40 -17.39
CA LEU A 192 5.88 17.60 -18.44
C LEU A 192 4.79 18.36 -19.19
N SER A 193 4.08 19.26 -18.51
CA SER A 193 3.03 20.11 -19.11
C SER A 193 3.56 21.44 -19.67
N HIS A 194 4.87 21.70 -19.54
CA HIS A 194 5.47 23.00 -19.85
C HIS A 194 4.76 24.17 -19.15
N GLY A 195 4.26 23.92 -17.92
CA GLY A 195 3.55 24.89 -17.11
C GLY A 195 2.14 25.25 -17.60
N ALA A 196 1.56 24.43 -18.50
CA ALA A 196 0.22 24.71 -19.06
C ALA A 196 -0.89 24.61 -18.00
N GLU A 197 -0.74 23.73 -17.01
CA GLU A 197 -1.72 23.54 -15.93
C GLU A 197 -1.00 23.30 -14.60
N ARG A 198 -1.70 23.56 -13.51
CA ARG A 198 -1.20 23.33 -12.15
C ARG A 198 -1.76 22.03 -11.58
N MET A 199 -0.88 21.06 -11.30
CA MET A 199 -1.25 19.86 -10.56
C MET A 199 -1.32 20.13 -9.05
N ALA A 200 -2.31 19.54 -8.39
CA ALA A 200 -2.38 19.46 -6.93
C ALA A 200 -2.74 18.05 -6.47
N VAL A 201 -2.21 17.68 -5.31
CA VAL A 201 -2.51 16.41 -4.62
C VAL A 201 -3.05 16.76 -3.25
N ARG A 202 -4.27 16.33 -2.93
CA ARG A 202 -4.94 16.62 -1.67
C ARG A 202 -5.33 15.34 -0.96
N TYR A 203 -4.95 15.22 0.32
CA TYR A 203 -5.39 14.10 1.15
C TYR A 203 -6.78 14.39 1.71
N ALA A 204 -7.76 13.63 1.25
CA ALA A 204 -9.15 13.69 1.74
C ALA A 204 -9.29 12.79 2.98
N ALA A 205 -8.84 13.30 4.11
CA ALA A 205 -8.91 12.64 5.41
C ALA A 205 -10.34 12.68 5.95
N GLN A 206 -10.74 11.65 6.68
CA GLN A 206 -12.05 11.61 7.36
C GLN A 206 -12.02 12.19 8.78
N PHE A 207 -10.84 12.34 9.36
CA PHE A 207 -10.66 12.84 10.73
C PHE A 207 -9.35 13.60 10.84
N GLU A 208 -9.32 14.54 11.76
CA GLU A 208 -8.08 15.21 12.13
C GLU A 208 -7.22 14.32 13.05
N PRO A 209 -5.89 14.54 13.12
CA PRO A 209 -5.02 13.76 13.98
C PRO A 209 -5.54 13.67 15.42
N GLY A 210 -5.63 12.46 15.96
CA GLY A 210 -6.21 12.18 17.28
C GLY A 210 -7.75 12.03 17.28
N GLY A 211 -8.44 12.24 16.15
CA GLY A 211 -9.89 12.26 16.08
C GLY A 211 -10.57 10.93 15.78
N LEU A 212 -9.82 9.88 15.40
CA LEU A 212 -10.44 8.63 14.94
C LEU A 212 -11.25 7.92 16.03
N SER A 213 -10.77 7.90 17.27
CA SER A 213 -11.49 7.28 18.38
C SER A 213 -12.87 7.91 18.61
N ALA A 214 -12.94 9.24 18.60
CA ALA A 214 -14.19 9.98 18.74
C ALA A 214 -15.13 9.71 17.57
N LEU A 215 -14.61 9.71 16.34
CA LEU A 215 -15.37 9.43 15.13
C LEU A 215 -15.97 8.01 15.13
N LEU A 216 -15.18 6.99 15.52
CA LEU A 216 -15.64 5.61 15.64
C LEU A 216 -16.78 5.46 16.65
N LYS A 217 -16.68 6.16 17.79
CA LYS A 217 -17.73 6.18 18.81
C LYS A 217 -19.00 6.88 18.31
N GLN A 218 -18.85 8.02 17.65
CA GLN A 218 -19.97 8.80 17.08
C GLN A 218 -20.74 8.00 16.03
N ARG A 219 -20.03 7.27 15.16
CA ARG A 219 -20.61 6.52 14.04
C ARG A 219 -21.10 5.12 14.40
N GLN A 220 -20.91 4.65 15.62
CA GLN A 220 -21.19 3.26 16.03
C GLN A 220 -22.61 2.82 15.72
N ASN A 221 -23.63 3.65 15.99
CA ASN A 221 -25.03 3.32 15.72
C ASN A 221 -25.33 3.25 14.21
N GLU A 222 -24.68 4.08 13.39
CA GLU A 222 -24.81 4.02 11.94
C GLU A 222 -24.15 2.76 11.39
N GLU A 223 -22.96 2.40 11.88
CA GLU A 223 -22.24 1.18 11.50
C GLU A 223 -23.01 -0.09 11.86
N LEU A 224 -23.66 -0.10 13.02
CA LEU A 224 -24.55 -1.22 13.44
C LEU A 224 -25.71 -1.42 12.49
N ARG A 225 -26.33 -0.32 12.00
CA ARG A 225 -27.41 -0.38 11.00
C ARG A 225 -26.90 -0.77 9.62
N ALA A 226 -25.74 -0.25 9.23
CA ALA A 226 -25.12 -0.52 7.93
C ALA A 226 -24.47 -1.91 7.81
N GLY A 227 -24.23 -2.59 8.94
CA GLY A 227 -23.54 -3.89 8.97
C GLY A 227 -22.06 -3.83 8.55
N GLN A 228 -21.45 -2.65 8.54
CA GLN A 228 -20.06 -2.45 8.14
C GLN A 228 -19.47 -1.19 8.75
N SER A 229 -18.14 -1.12 8.82
CA SER A 229 -17.44 0.09 9.25
C SER A 229 -17.54 1.20 8.20
N LEU A 230 -17.93 2.40 8.65
CA LEU A 230 -18.18 3.57 7.80
C LEU A 230 -17.08 4.63 7.88
N CYS A 231 -16.17 4.51 8.85
CA CYS A 231 -15.11 5.50 9.06
C CYS A 231 -13.76 4.85 9.35
N GLY A 232 -12.69 5.60 9.06
CA GLY A 232 -11.31 5.20 9.22
C GLY A 232 -10.50 5.29 7.94
N ILE A 233 -9.21 4.98 8.03
CA ILE A 233 -8.22 5.16 6.94
C ILE A 233 -8.58 4.39 5.65
N HIS A 234 -9.42 3.37 5.74
CA HIS A 234 -9.91 2.60 4.59
C HIS A 234 -11.01 3.33 3.79
N ARG A 235 -11.50 4.48 4.29
CA ARG A 235 -12.50 5.35 3.63
C ARG A 235 -11.90 6.66 3.14
N GLU A 236 -10.65 6.95 3.46
CA GLU A 236 -9.94 8.15 3.01
C GLU A 236 -9.53 8.05 1.54
N ASP A 237 -9.15 9.18 0.95
CA ASP A 237 -8.72 9.25 -0.44
C ASP A 237 -7.54 10.22 -0.64
N VAL A 238 -6.94 10.13 -1.82
CA VAL A 238 -5.97 11.10 -2.35
C VAL A 238 -6.57 11.68 -3.63
N GLU A 239 -6.97 12.92 -3.58
CA GLU A 239 -7.54 13.61 -4.72
C GLU A 239 -6.43 14.19 -5.59
N LEU A 240 -6.52 13.94 -6.89
CA LEU A 240 -5.63 14.46 -7.93
C LEU A 240 -6.38 15.54 -8.70
N LEU A 241 -5.84 16.75 -8.70
CA LEU A 241 -6.47 17.92 -9.28
C LEU A 241 -5.56 18.53 -10.36
N LEU A 242 -6.17 19.07 -11.42
CA LEU A 242 -5.54 19.95 -12.40
C LEU A 242 -6.34 21.24 -12.43
N ASP A 243 -5.66 22.38 -12.23
CA ASP A 243 -6.30 23.71 -12.10
C ASP A 243 -7.51 23.70 -11.17
N ASP A 244 -7.31 23.08 -9.99
CA ASP A 244 -8.32 22.88 -8.94
C ASP A 244 -9.54 22.02 -9.35
N GLN A 245 -9.52 21.39 -10.55
CA GLN A 245 -10.58 20.49 -11.01
C GLN A 245 -10.16 19.01 -10.85
N PRO A 246 -11.07 18.11 -10.47
CA PRO A 246 -10.77 16.69 -10.33
C PRO A 246 -10.24 16.07 -11.64
N ALA A 247 -9.00 15.64 -11.65
CA ALA A 247 -8.37 15.03 -12.82
C ALA A 247 -9.13 13.79 -13.33
N LYS A 248 -9.78 13.07 -12.44
CA LYS A 248 -10.64 11.92 -12.79
C LYS A 248 -11.73 12.27 -13.79
N VAL A 249 -12.29 13.46 -13.72
CA VAL A 249 -13.45 13.92 -14.51
C VAL A 249 -13.01 14.71 -15.73
N PHE A 250 -12.07 15.63 -15.55
CA PHE A 250 -11.77 16.67 -16.54
C PHE A 250 -10.46 16.44 -17.31
N ALA A 251 -9.53 15.61 -16.80
CA ALA A 251 -8.27 15.39 -17.48
C ALA A 251 -8.41 14.55 -18.76
N SER A 252 -7.81 15.01 -19.84
CA SER A 252 -7.63 14.24 -21.07
C SER A 252 -6.76 12.99 -20.83
N GLN A 253 -6.76 12.05 -21.76
CA GLN A 253 -5.91 10.84 -21.62
C GLN A 253 -4.42 11.19 -21.53
N GLY A 254 -3.96 12.20 -22.27
CA GLY A 254 -2.58 12.68 -22.20
C GLY A 254 -2.25 13.24 -20.81
N GLN A 255 -3.09 14.14 -20.29
CA GLN A 255 -2.95 14.70 -18.96
C GLN A 255 -2.94 13.63 -17.87
N GLN A 256 -3.80 12.60 -17.97
CA GLN A 256 -3.82 11.49 -17.02
C GLN A 256 -2.52 10.70 -17.02
N ARG A 257 -1.92 10.46 -18.20
CA ARG A 257 -0.59 9.82 -18.32
C ARG A 257 0.49 10.68 -17.69
N SER A 258 0.48 11.98 -17.93
CA SER A 258 1.43 12.92 -17.33
C SER A 258 1.29 12.97 -15.80
N VAL A 259 0.06 12.97 -15.25
CA VAL A 259 -0.20 12.89 -13.80
C VAL A 259 0.38 11.61 -13.21
N VAL A 260 0.12 10.45 -13.84
CA VAL A 260 0.64 9.16 -13.36
C VAL A 260 2.16 9.13 -13.41
N LEU A 261 2.76 9.58 -14.52
CA LEU A 261 4.22 9.63 -14.67
C LEU A 261 4.83 10.53 -13.59
N SER A 262 4.26 11.72 -13.37
CA SER A 262 4.71 12.66 -12.34
C SER A 262 4.68 12.06 -10.93
N LEU A 263 3.61 11.34 -10.59
CA LEU A 263 3.49 10.64 -9.31
C LEU A 263 4.54 9.52 -9.17
N LYS A 264 4.77 8.75 -10.22
CA LYS A 264 5.73 7.63 -10.18
C LYS A 264 7.19 8.11 -10.13
N MET A 265 7.52 9.20 -10.84
CA MET A 265 8.83 9.84 -10.71
C MET A 265 9.02 10.43 -9.31
N ALA A 266 7.98 11.05 -8.75
CA ALA A 266 8.00 11.56 -7.38
C ALA A 266 8.14 10.43 -6.34
N GLU A 267 7.50 9.27 -6.54
CA GLU A 267 7.67 8.08 -5.71
C GLU A 267 9.13 7.63 -5.68
N ALA A 268 9.78 7.56 -6.84
CA ALA A 268 11.18 7.18 -6.94
C ALA A 268 12.10 8.21 -6.23
N ALA A 269 11.87 9.50 -6.45
CA ALA A 269 12.64 10.56 -5.80
C ALA A 269 12.40 10.60 -4.27
N ALA A 270 11.17 10.38 -3.83
CA ALA A 270 10.85 10.28 -2.40
C ALA A 270 11.52 9.06 -1.75
N ALA A 271 11.52 7.91 -2.44
CA ALA A 271 12.22 6.73 -1.96
C ALA A 271 13.72 7.00 -1.79
N ALA A 272 14.36 7.60 -2.79
CA ALA A 272 15.78 7.96 -2.70
C ALA A 272 16.07 8.90 -1.53
N ARG A 273 15.21 9.90 -1.27
CA ARG A 273 15.38 10.84 -0.15
C ARG A 273 15.21 10.17 1.22
N ILE A 274 14.34 9.16 1.33
CA ILE A 274 14.06 8.49 2.61
C ILE A 274 15.11 7.42 2.89
N THR A 275 15.52 6.65 1.89
CA THR A 275 16.44 5.52 2.06
C THR A 275 17.92 5.89 1.87
N GLY A 276 18.21 7.03 1.25
CA GLY A 276 19.56 7.39 0.81
C GLY A 276 20.01 6.66 -0.47
N GLU A 277 19.16 5.82 -1.06
CA GLU A 277 19.47 4.98 -2.21
C GLU A 277 18.41 5.12 -3.31
N HIS A 278 18.84 5.10 -4.57
CA HIS A 278 17.91 5.11 -5.69
C HIS A 278 17.19 3.77 -5.80
N PRO A 279 15.86 3.76 -5.86
CA PRO A 279 15.10 2.52 -6.07
C PRO A 279 15.33 1.99 -7.49
N VAL A 280 15.19 0.68 -7.67
CA VAL A 280 15.19 0.05 -9.00
C VAL A 280 13.92 0.47 -9.75
N LEU A 281 14.07 1.00 -10.96
CA LEU A 281 12.94 1.38 -11.81
C LEU A 281 12.58 0.22 -12.75
N LEU A 282 11.35 -0.24 -12.69
CA LEU A 282 10.80 -1.32 -13.51
C LEU A 282 9.82 -0.70 -14.52
N LEU A 283 10.18 -0.74 -15.80
CA LEU A 283 9.38 -0.17 -16.89
C LEU A 283 8.70 -1.32 -17.67
N ASP A 284 7.35 -1.43 -17.57
CA ASP A 284 6.53 -2.47 -18.24
C ASP A 284 5.82 -1.92 -19.49
#